data_67d20bc94cf5646de27100f16e04cad3
#
_entry.id   67d20bc94cf5646de27100f16e04cad3
#
_cell.length_a   1.000
_cell.length_b   1.000
_cell.length_c   1.000
_cell.angle_alpha   90.00
_cell.angle_beta   90.00
_cell.angle_gamma   90.00
#
_symmetry.space_group_name_H-M   'P 1'
#
loop_
_entity.id
_entity.type
_entity.pdbx_description
1 polymer ?
#
loop_
_entity_poly.entity_id
_entity_poly.type
_entity_poly.pdbx_seq_one_letter_code
_entity_poly.pdbx_strand_id
1 'polypeptide(L)'
;MTIGHLLIDAFARPNEKSELCIGTAGRDLCQRHNILPIAYLNMSLPRIEGTATLMTLSQLKEMFFAFGRVLQVLLTRSPNHELSGIRNLEADALDIVPNFFLQWLRDPSILSYISQNVETKQVLDSSVYHRALNQIDHHMIAHDVLRQLYLSAFDLEIHTNATNYYDAMVKLWSLFTPIPLHNRDFHPCSFEQIYSEQLASAYYSHKWSEMIACDLFNAFKEIGLKDKEKISALGRRFRETILARGGTISMRELFREFRSRDPNYEHYVQQLTTKF
;
A
#
# COMPACT_ATOMS: atom_id res chain seq x y z
N MET A 1 21.97 10.51 15.81
CA MET A 1 22.61 10.09 14.55
C MET A 1 21.60 10.23 13.43
N THR A 2 21.90 10.96 12.36
CA THR A 2 21.02 11.11 11.19
C THR A 2 21.09 9.81 10.37
N ILE A 3 19.93 9.28 9.97
CA ILE A 3 19.82 8.02 9.21
C ILE A 3 19.41 8.26 7.75
N GLY A 4 18.88 9.44 7.43
CA GLY A 4 18.43 9.84 6.09
C GLY A 4 17.75 11.19 6.13
N HIS A 5 17.32 11.66 4.97
CA HIS A 5 16.61 12.93 4.81
C HIS A 5 15.26 12.71 4.15
N LEU A 6 14.22 13.32 4.72
CA LEU A 6 12.88 13.36 4.14
C LEU A 6 12.57 14.78 3.69
N LEU A 7 12.23 14.95 2.43
CA LEU A 7 11.75 16.19 1.86
C LEU A 7 10.25 16.06 1.60
N ILE A 8 9.47 16.96 2.19
CA ILE A 8 8.00 16.95 2.07
C ILE A 8 7.57 18.15 1.26
N ASP A 9 6.88 17.90 0.16
CA ASP A 9 6.21 18.89 -0.66
C ASP A 9 4.70 18.63 -0.63
N ALA A 10 4.03 19.29 0.31
CA ALA A 10 2.66 18.95 0.68
C ALA A 10 1.58 19.62 -0.18
N PHE A 11 1.86 20.79 -0.78
CA PHE A 11 0.83 21.63 -1.36
C PHE A 11 0.80 21.59 -2.88
N ALA A 12 -0.41 21.69 -3.43
CA ALA A 12 -0.62 21.85 -4.85
C ALA A 12 -0.04 23.18 -5.36
N ARG A 13 0.54 23.14 -6.55
CA ARG A 13 0.96 24.31 -7.33
C ARG A 13 0.36 24.21 -8.72
N PRO A 14 -0.55 25.13 -9.09
CA PRO A 14 -1.15 25.12 -10.42
C PRO A 14 -0.09 25.10 -11.53
N ASN A 15 -0.29 24.26 -12.54
CA ASN A 15 0.58 24.09 -13.70
C ASN A 15 2.00 23.53 -13.43
N GLU A 16 2.38 23.28 -12.18
CA GLU A 16 3.70 22.75 -11.84
C GLU A 16 3.63 21.34 -11.28
N LYS A 17 2.49 20.94 -10.74
CA LYS A 17 2.35 19.69 -9.99
C LYS A 17 0.99 19.03 -10.25
N SER A 18 1.00 17.80 -10.68
CA SER A 18 -0.22 17.01 -10.83
C SER A 18 -0.86 16.64 -9.48
N GLU A 19 -2.15 16.32 -9.50
CA GLU A 19 -2.85 15.78 -8.33
C GLU A 19 -2.35 14.36 -8.04
N LEU A 20 -1.37 14.26 -7.12
CA LEU A 20 -0.74 13.00 -6.81
C LEU A 20 -0.23 13.00 -5.37
N CYS A 21 -0.30 11.84 -4.71
CA CYS A 21 0.39 11.58 -3.46
C CYS A 21 1.39 10.44 -3.69
N ILE A 22 2.68 10.77 -3.74
CA ILE A 22 3.74 9.81 -4.03
C ILE A 22 4.84 9.89 -3.00
N GLY A 23 5.23 8.70 -2.49
CA GLY A 23 6.50 8.50 -1.79
C GLY A 23 7.52 7.90 -2.76
N THR A 24 8.68 8.51 -2.91
CA THR A 24 9.73 8.03 -3.82
C THR A 24 11.14 8.22 -3.28
N ALA A 25 12.08 7.48 -3.85
CA ALA A 25 13.50 7.64 -3.57
C ALA A 25 14.06 8.80 -4.40
N GLY A 26 14.67 9.78 -3.72
CA GLY A 26 15.52 10.77 -4.35
C GLY A 26 16.96 10.26 -4.51
N ARG A 27 17.43 9.55 -3.48
CA ARG A 27 18.75 8.92 -3.46
C ARG A 27 18.72 7.73 -2.50
N ASP A 28 19.23 6.59 -2.93
CA ASP A 28 19.32 5.41 -2.09
C ASP A 28 20.55 5.45 -1.17
N LEU A 29 20.52 4.66 -0.11
CA LEU A 29 21.64 4.48 0.79
C LEU A 29 22.86 3.91 0.04
N CYS A 30 24.04 4.48 0.27
CA CYS A 30 25.31 3.88 -0.14
C CYS A 30 26.27 3.84 1.04
N GLN A 31 26.31 2.70 1.73
CA GLN A 31 27.14 2.54 2.93
C GLN A 31 28.64 2.67 2.62
N ARG A 32 29.11 2.14 1.47
CA ARG A 32 30.51 2.22 1.05
C ARG A 32 31.05 3.64 0.97
N HIS A 33 30.20 4.61 0.63
CA HIS A 33 30.56 6.01 0.47
C HIS A 33 29.99 6.91 1.58
N ASN A 34 29.41 6.34 2.64
CA ASN A 34 28.73 7.07 3.72
C ASN A 34 27.64 8.04 3.22
N ILE A 35 26.96 7.68 2.12
CA ILE A 35 25.91 8.49 1.54
C ILE A 35 24.56 8.08 2.17
N LEU A 36 23.90 9.03 2.82
CA LEU A 36 22.59 8.83 3.43
C LEU A 36 21.49 8.87 2.38
N PRO A 37 20.40 8.10 2.57
CA PRO A 37 19.25 8.11 1.68
C PRO A 37 18.49 9.42 1.75
N ILE A 38 17.88 9.81 0.63
CA ILE A 38 16.93 10.93 0.53
C ILE A 38 15.63 10.37 -0.01
N ALA A 39 14.53 10.64 0.68
CA ALA A 39 13.20 10.31 0.22
C ALA A 39 12.37 11.58 0.02
N TYR A 40 11.46 11.55 -0.93
CA TYR A 40 10.49 12.59 -1.19
C TYR A 40 9.08 12.10 -0.84
N LEU A 41 8.30 12.96 -0.20
CA LEU A 41 6.87 12.81 -0.03
C LEU A 41 6.17 13.99 -0.69
N ASN A 42 5.67 13.75 -1.89
CA ASN A 42 4.97 14.76 -2.69
C ASN A 42 3.47 14.56 -2.56
N MET A 43 2.76 15.61 -2.18
CA MET A 43 1.29 15.62 -2.08
C MET A 43 0.75 16.85 -2.81
N SER A 44 -0.53 16.85 -3.15
CA SER A 44 -1.20 17.98 -3.79
C SER A 44 -2.39 18.46 -2.97
N LEU A 45 -2.13 18.84 -1.71
CA LEU A 45 -3.16 19.38 -0.83
C LEU A 45 -3.51 20.81 -1.20
N PRO A 46 -4.79 21.21 -1.17
CA PRO A 46 -5.18 22.59 -1.42
C PRO A 46 -4.62 23.51 -0.33
N ARG A 47 -4.00 24.62 -0.72
CA ARG A 47 -3.56 25.67 0.20
C ARG A 47 -4.57 26.80 0.18
N ILE A 48 -5.23 27.04 1.30
CA ILE A 48 -6.15 28.15 1.49
C ILE A 48 -5.53 29.07 2.54
N GLU A 49 -5.25 30.30 2.16
CA GLU A 49 -4.65 31.28 3.07
C GLU A 49 -5.56 31.55 4.29
N GLY A 50 -4.95 31.62 5.46
CA GLY A 50 -5.68 31.91 6.72
C GLY A 50 -6.47 30.76 7.30
N THR A 51 -6.51 29.59 6.66
CA THR A 51 -7.23 28.40 7.16
C THR A 51 -6.34 27.18 7.26
N ALA A 52 -6.72 26.23 8.14
CA ALA A 52 -6.07 24.93 8.19
C ALA A 52 -6.41 24.10 6.94
N THR A 53 -5.42 23.49 6.34
CA THR A 53 -5.65 22.50 5.26
C THR A 53 -6.27 21.25 5.83
N LEU A 54 -7.40 20.84 5.27
CA LEU A 54 -8.11 19.61 5.64
C LEU A 54 -7.82 18.54 4.60
N MET A 55 -7.70 17.30 5.09
CA MET A 55 -7.54 16.12 4.25
C MET A 55 -8.82 15.29 4.26
N THR A 56 -9.19 14.77 3.09
CA THR A 56 -10.20 13.71 3.00
C THR A 56 -9.60 12.39 3.51
N LEU A 57 -10.46 11.44 3.85
CA LEU A 57 -9.99 10.10 4.27
C LEU A 57 -9.22 9.39 3.14
N SER A 58 -9.58 9.62 1.86
CA SER A 58 -8.83 9.10 0.71
C SER A 58 -7.42 9.67 0.67
N GLN A 59 -7.27 10.98 0.77
CA GLN A 59 -5.96 11.65 0.81
C GLN A 59 -5.12 11.18 2.01
N LEU A 60 -5.75 10.93 3.15
CA LEU A 60 -5.06 10.38 4.32
C LEU A 60 -4.54 8.95 4.05
N LYS A 61 -5.34 8.10 3.41
CA LYS A 61 -4.91 6.76 2.99
C LYS A 61 -3.74 6.83 2.01
N GLU A 62 -3.82 7.69 1.00
CA GLU A 62 -2.74 7.91 0.04
C GLU A 62 -1.45 8.37 0.73
N MET A 63 -1.57 9.29 1.70
CA MET A 63 -0.42 9.77 2.48
C MET A 63 0.23 8.63 3.29
N PHE A 64 -0.56 7.79 3.96
CA PHE A 64 -0.02 6.65 4.72
C PHE A 64 0.65 5.63 3.81
N PHE A 65 0.05 5.36 2.65
CA PHE A 65 0.64 4.49 1.63
C PHE A 65 1.98 5.04 1.12
N ALA A 66 2.00 6.31 0.72
CA ALA A 66 3.21 6.99 0.25
C ALA A 66 4.29 7.05 1.34
N PHE A 67 3.89 7.27 2.60
CA PHE A 67 4.80 7.28 3.74
C PHE A 67 5.42 5.90 4.01
N GLY A 68 4.68 4.82 3.77
CA GLY A 68 5.22 3.46 3.81
C GLY A 68 6.40 3.27 2.85
N ARG A 69 6.29 3.78 1.62
CA ARG A 69 7.41 3.79 0.64
C ARG A 69 8.59 4.64 1.11
N VAL A 70 8.31 5.82 1.66
CA VAL A 70 9.34 6.70 2.25
C VAL A 70 10.12 5.97 3.34
N LEU A 71 9.44 5.27 4.24
CA LEU A 71 10.10 4.51 5.30
C LEU A 71 10.94 3.35 4.76
N GLN A 72 10.48 2.67 3.72
CA GLN A 72 11.26 1.63 3.04
C GLN A 72 12.59 2.20 2.53
N VAL A 73 12.58 3.38 1.89
CA VAL A 73 13.79 4.05 1.40
C VAL A 73 14.72 4.45 2.54
N LEU A 74 14.17 5.09 3.58
CA LEU A 74 14.97 5.67 4.66
C LEU A 74 15.55 4.63 5.63
N LEU A 75 14.88 3.49 5.80
CA LEU A 75 15.23 2.49 6.81
C LEU A 75 15.97 1.29 6.25
N THR A 76 16.15 1.19 4.93
CA THR A 76 16.97 0.15 4.31
C THR A 76 18.43 0.31 4.76
N ARG A 77 19.08 -0.82 5.05
CA ARG A 77 20.48 -0.91 5.50
C ARG A 77 21.29 -1.88 4.62
N SER A 78 20.93 -2.00 3.35
CA SER A 78 21.68 -2.84 2.42
C SER A 78 23.10 -2.33 2.25
N PRO A 79 24.12 -3.21 2.29
CA PRO A 79 25.49 -2.84 1.93
C PRO A 79 25.64 -2.52 0.44
N ASN A 80 24.82 -3.11 -0.41
CA ASN A 80 24.75 -2.85 -1.82
C ASN A 80 23.80 -1.70 -2.12
N HIS A 81 24.31 -0.66 -2.76
CA HIS A 81 23.53 0.48 -3.19
C HIS A 81 22.37 0.09 -4.11
N GLU A 82 22.61 -0.79 -5.07
CA GLU A 82 21.61 -1.24 -6.04
C GLU A 82 20.44 -2.00 -5.41
N LEU A 83 20.67 -2.67 -4.26
CA LEU A 83 19.65 -3.42 -3.51
C LEU A 83 19.05 -2.60 -2.37
N SER A 84 19.37 -1.29 -2.30
CA SER A 84 18.85 -0.39 -1.29
C SER A 84 17.54 0.25 -1.74
N GLY A 85 16.72 0.67 -0.77
CA GLY A 85 15.46 1.36 -1.03
C GLY A 85 14.40 0.45 -1.63
N ILE A 86 13.79 0.92 -2.72
CA ILE A 86 12.65 0.26 -3.39
C ILE A 86 12.95 -0.22 -4.81
N ARG A 87 14.13 0.10 -5.37
CA ARG A 87 14.40 -0.06 -6.81
C ARG A 87 14.48 -1.51 -7.27
N ASN A 88 15.02 -2.39 -6.46
CA ASN A 88 15.23 -3.80 -6.79
C ASN A 88 14.45 -4.73 -5.85
N LEU A 89 13.29 -4.27 -5.38
CA LEU A 89 12.32 -5.16 -4.76
C LEU A 89 11.60 -5.98 -5.85
N GLU A 90 11.21 -7.19 -5.49
CA GLU A 90 10.30 -8.00 -6.30
C GLU A 90 9.02 -7.20 -6.59
N ALA A 91 8.48 -7.29 -7.81
CA ALA A 91 7.31 -6.51 -8.22
C ALA A 91 6.11 -6.69 -7.26
N ASP A 92 5.92 -7.90 -6.75
CA ASP A 92 4.88 -8.23 -5.80
C ASP A 92 5.22 -7.91 -4.33
N ALA A 93 6.43 -7.41 -4.07
CA ALA A 93 6.86 -6.92 -2.75
C ALA A 93 6.80 -5.39 -2.60
N LEU A 94 6.74 -4.64 -3.71
CA LEU A 94 6.83 -3.17 -3.72
C LEU A 94 5.78 -2.49 -2.83
N ASP A 95 4.56 -3.00 -2.82
CA ASP A 95 3.44 -2.39 -2.11
C ASP A 95 3.12 -3.04 -0.76
N ILE A 96 3.93 -4.00 -0.31
CA ILE A 96 3.70 -4.68 0.99
C ILE A 96 3.85 -3.68 2.15
N VAL A 97 4.96 -2.94 2.20
CA VAL A 97 5.19 -1.96 3.26
C VAL A 97 4.19 -0.79 3.19
N PRO A 98 3.92 -0.18 2.03
CA PRO A 98 2.83 0.77 1.87
C PRO A 98 1.47 0.27 2.41
N ASN A 99 1.05 -0.91 2.00
CA ASN A 99 -0.20 -1.53 2.47
C ASN A 99 -0.18 -1.86 3.97
N PHE A 100 0.97 -2.25 4.52
CA PHE A 100 1.13 -2.45 5.96
C PHE A 100 0.86 -1.16 6.74
N PHE A 101 1.35 -0.01 6.26
CA PHE A 101 1.08 1.28 6.91
C PHE A 101 -0.38 1.69 6.81
N LEU A 102 -1.09 1.34 5.74
CA LEU A 102 -2.54 1.54 5.64
C LEU A 102 -3.33 0.81 6.73
N GLN A 103 -2.85 -0.34 7.20
CA GLN A 103 -3.56 -1.10 8.24
C GLN A 103 -3.68 -0.33 9.55
N TRP A 104 -2.72 0.56 9.87
CA TRP A 104 -2.79 1.40 11.06
C TRP A 104 -3.99 2.33 11.08
N LEU A 105 -4.46 2.80 9.92
CA LEU A 105 -5.65 3.64 9.82
C LEU A 105 -6.95 2.90 10.21
N ARG A 106 -6.91 1.58 10.36
CA ARG A 106 -8.05 0.78 10.84
C ARG A 106 -8.15 0.77 12.36
N ASP A 107 -7.12 1.23 13.08
CA ASP A 107 -7.17 1.40 14.52
C ASP A 107 -7.74 2.80 14.85
N PRO A 108 -8.89 2.89 15.54
CA PRO A 108 -9.50 4.16 15.92
C PRO A 108 -8.59 5.04 16.76
N SER A 109 -7.70 4.45 17.55
CA SER A 109 -6.77 5.21 18.40
C SER A 109 -5.81 6.07 17.59
N ILE A 110 -5.39 5.61 16.42
CA ILE A 110 -4.51 6.37 15.53
C ILE A 110 -5.21 7.63 15.03
N LEU A 111 -6.44 7.50 14.56
CA LEU A 111 -7.19 8.67 14.09
C LEU A 111 -7.55 9.64 15.19
N SER A 112 -7.93 9.13 16.35
CA SER A 112 -8.14 9.98 17.51
C SER A 112 -6.88 10.77 17.89
N TYR A 113 -5.70 10.19 17.63
CA TYR A 113 -4.43 10.85 17.90
C TYR A 113 -4.09 11.95 16.86
N ILE A 114 -4.41 11.74 15.57
CA ILE A 114 -4.01 12.65 14.48
C ILE A 114 -5.11 13.61 14.03
N SER A 115 -6.36 13.45 14.48
CA SER A 115 -7.49 14.25 14.04
C SER A 115 -8.11 15.06 15.18
N GLN A 116 -8.57 16.26 14.86
CA GLN A 116 -9.36 17.09 15.76
C GLN A 116 -10.33 17.97 14.97
N ASN A 117 -11.45 18.30 15.55
CA ASN A 117 -12.36 19.30 15.00
C ASN A 117 -11.67 20.67 14.91
N VAL A 118 -11.80 21.36 13.78
CA VAL A 118 -11.09 22.64 13.54
C VAL A 118 -11.55 23.73 14.49
N GLU A 119 -12.84 23.77 14.84
CA GLU A 119 -13.43 24.80 15.68
C GLU A 119 -13.36 24.41 17.17
N THR A 120 -13.91 23.24 17.51
CA THR A 120 -14.06 22.81 18.91
C THR A 120 -12.81 22.17 19.50
N LYS A 121 -11.82 21.79 18.66
CA LYS A 121 -10.62 21.06 19.05
C LYS A 121 -10.89 19.69 19.69
N GLN A 122 -12.11 19.22 19.64
CA GLN A 122 -12.46 17.89 20.11
C GLN A 122 -11.91 16.81 19.20
N VAL A 123 -11.48 15.72 19.78
CA VAL A 123 -11.00 14.53 19.06
C VAL A 123 -12.17 13.88 18.34
N LEU A 124 -11.91 13.29 17.17
CA LEU A 124 -12.92 12.56 16.41
C LEU A 124 -13.45 11.37 17.22
N ASP A 125 -14.77 11.29 17.34
CA ASP A 125 -15.42 10.16 17.99
C ASP A 125 -15.17 8.86 17.21
N SER A 126 -14.72 7.82 17.92
CA SER A 126 -14.39 6.53 17.31
C SER A 126 -15.58 5.88 16.61
N SER A 127 -16.81 6.09 17.10
CA SER A 127 -18.03 5.52 16.49
C SER A 127 -18.37 6.17 15.15
N VAL A 128 -18.11 7.47 15.01
CA VAL A 128 -18.27 8.20 13.74
C VAL A 128 -17.26 7.70 12.72
N TYR A 129 -16.03 7.52 13.17
CA TYR A 129 -14.98 7.01 12.33
C TYR A 129 -15.23 5.57 11.83
N HIS A 130 -15.61 4.66 12.74
CA HIS A 130 -15.95 3.29 12.36
C HIS A 130 -17.08 3.24 11.33
N ARG A 131 -18.11 4.06 11.47
CA ARG A 131 -19.17 4.16 10.46
C ARG A 131 -18.64 4.64 9.10
N ALA A 132 -17.81 5.68 9.10
CA ALA A 132 -17.24 6.20 7.84
C ALA A 132 -16.33 5.17 7.17
N LEU A 133 -15.46 4.50 7.91
CA LEU A 133 -14.62 3.41 7.39
C LEU A 133 -15.46 2.28 6.81
N ASN A 134 -16.47 1.81 7.57
CA ASN A 134 -17.33 0.73 7.10
C ASN A 134 -18.07 1.10 5.81
N GLN A 135 -18.55 2.32 5.70
CA GLN A 135 -19.21 2.77 4.49
C GLN A 135 -18.25 2.84 3.30
N ILE A 136 -17.02 3.28 3.50
CA ILE A 136 -16.05 3.45 2.42
C ILE A 136 -15.39 2.11 2.07
N ASP A 137 -14.95 1.34 3.06
CA ASP A 137 -14.16 0.12 2.84
C ASP A 137 -15.02 -1.10 2.46
N HIS A 138 -16.31 -1.11 2.84
CA HIS A 138 -17.20 -2.26 2.55
C HIS A 138 -18.24 -1.97 1.47
N HIS A 139 -18.36 -0.69 1.02
CA HIS A 139 -19.23 -0.40 -0.11
C HIS A 139 -18.70 -1.09 -1.36
N MET A 140 -19.50 -1.99 -1.93
CA MET A 140 -19.15 -2.75 -3.14
C MET A 140 -17.84 -3.56 -3.07
N ILE A 141 -17.32 -3.83 -1.87
CA ILE A 141 -15.99 -4.47 -1.69
C ILE A 141 -15.87 -5.80 -2.43
N ALA A 142 -16.92 -6.64 -2.42
CA ALA A 142 -16.90 -7.91 -3.14
C ALA A 142 -16.76 -7.71 -4.66
N HIS A 143 -17.48 -6.75 -5.22
CA HIS A 143 -17.37 -6.39 -6.64
C HIS A 143 -15.96 -5.89 -6.96
N ASP A 144 -15.40 -5.00 -6.13
CA ASP A 144 -14.08 -4.43 -6.38
C ASP A 144 -12.97 -5.49 -6.28
N VAL A 145 -13.06 -6.39 -5.30
CA VAL A 145 -12.10 -7.50 -5.18
C VAL A 145 -12.22 -8.46 -6.37
N LEU A 146 -13.44 -8.86 -6.75
CA LEU A 146 -13.65 -9.75 -7.89
C LEU A 146 -13.17 -9.12 -9.20
N ARG A 147 -13.39 -7.83 -9.38
CA ARG A 147 -12.86 -7.09 -10.54
C ARG A 147 -11.33 -7.10 -10.56
N GLN A 148 -10.67 -6.86 -9.43
CA GLN A 148 -9.21 -6.90 -9.35
C GLN A 148 -8.67 -8.31 -9.60
N LEU A 149 -9.34 -9.34 -9.12
CA LEU A 149 -8.97 -10.74 -9.39
C LEU A 149 -9.18 -11.09 -10.86
N TYR A 150 -10.27 -10.61 -11.49
CA TYR A 150 -10.50 -10.75 -12.92
C TYR A 150 -9.35 -10.15 -13.74
N LEU A 151 -8.99 -8.89 -13.44
CA LEU A 151 -7.92 -8.19 -14.14
C LEU A 151 -6.56 -8.89 -13.96
N SER A 152 -6.29 -9.41 -12.76
CA SER A 152 -5.08 -10.19 -12.47
C SER A 152 -5.05 -11.52 -13.23
N ALA A 153 -6.18 -12.24 -13.27
CA ALA A 153 -6.28 -13.48 -14.03
C ALA A 153 -6.19 -13.25 -15.54
N PHE A 154 -6.78 -12.15 -16.01
CA PHE A 154 -6.72 -11.75 -17.41
C PHE A 154 -5.27 -11.42 -17.83
N ASP A 155 -4.56 -10.62 -17.05
CA ASP A 155 -3.15 -10.29 -17.26
C ASP A 155 -2.28 -11.56 -17.37
N LEU A 156 -2.42 -12.47 -16.40
CA LEU A 156 -1.69 -13.75 -16.44
C LEU A 156 -2.06 -14.61 -17.65
N GLU A 157 -3.35 -14.72 -18.00
CA GLU A 157 -3.80 -15.53 -19.13
C GLU A 157 -3.19 -15.05 -20.45
N ILE A 158 -3.21 -13.75 -20.75
CA ILE A 158 -2.69 -13.21 -22.01
C ILE A 158 -1.15 -13.24 -22.12
N HIS A 159 -0.45 -13.23 -20.99
CA HIS A 159 1.01 -13.24 -20.98
C HIS A 159 1.64 -14.63 -20.80
N THR A 160 0.92 -15.60 -20.27
CA THR A 160 1.42 -16.97 -20.08
C THR A 160 0.92 -17.94 -21.13
N ASN A 161 -0.28 -17.70 -21.67
CA ASN A 161 -0.88 -18.53 -22.70
C ASN A 161 -0.99 -17.70 -23.98
N ALA A 162 -0.71 -18.27 -25.14
CA ALA A 162 -0.87 -17.60 -26.45
C ALA A 162 -2.36 -17.40 -26.81
N THR A 163 -3.18 -17.01 -25.86
CA THR A 163 -4.63 -16.85 -26.00
C THR A 163 -4.94 -15.45 -26.54
N ASN A 164 -5.86 -15.38 -27.50
CA ASN A 164 -6.38 -14.10 -27.95
C ASN A 164 -7.05 -13.35 -26.79
N TYR A 165 -6.78 -12.05 -26.68
CA TYR A 165 -7.30 -11.23 -25.55
C TYR A 165 -8.83 -11.26 -25.44
N TYR A 166 -9.55 -11.35 -26.58
CA TYR A 166 -11.01 -11.40 -26.58
C TYR A 166 -11.50 -12.74 -25.99
N ASP A 167 -10.91 -13.85 -26.39
CA ASP A 167 -11.26 -15.18 -25.86
C ASP A 167 -10.94 -15.29 -24.37
N ALA A 168 -9.80 -14.74 -23.94
CA ALA A 168 -9.44 -14.63 -22.53
C ALA A 168 -10.46 -13.79 -21.73
N MET A 169 -10.86 -12.64 -22.29
CA MET A 169 -11.87 -11.77 -21.69
C MET A 169 -13.20 -12.50 -21.49
N VAL A 170 -13.72 -13.14 -22.54
CA VAL A 170 -15.03 -13.84 -22.50
C VAL A 170 -14.96 -15.01 -21.50
N LYS A 171 -13.90 -15.81 -21.56
CA LYS A 171 -13.68 -16.96 -20.67
C LYS A 171 -13.65 -16.55 -19.20
N LEU A 172 -12.87 -15.52 -18.86
CA LEU A 172 -12.63 -15.15 -17.47
C LEU A 172 -13.74 -14.28 -16.90
N TRP A 173 -14.40 -13.44 -17.69
CA TRP A 173 -15.46 -12.54 -17.23
C TRP A 173 -16.54 -13.29 -16.42
N SER A 174 -17.04 -14.38 -16.98
CA SER A 174 -18.10 -15.18 -16.34
C SER A 174 -17.72 -15.85 -15.04
N LEU A 175 -16.41 -16.01 -14.76
CA LEU A 175 -15.91 -16.63 -13.51
C LEU A 175 -15.90 -15.62 -12.35
N PHE A 176 -15.71 -14.34 -12.65
CA PHE A 176 -15.53 -13.30 -11.63
C PHE A 176 -16.69 -12.32 -11.53
N THR A 177 -17.54 -12.23 -12.56
CA THR A 177 -18.59 -11.21 -12.64
C THR A 177 -19.95 -11.83 -12.89
N PRO A 178 -20.97 -11.53 -12.06
CA PRO A 178 -22.33 -12.01 -12.27
C PRO A 178 -23.06 -11.25 -13.39
N ILE A 179 -22.51 -10.12 -13.85
CA ILE A 179 -23.10 -9.27 -14.90
C ILE A 179 -22.67 -9.84 -16.26
N PRO A 180 -23.60 -10.09 -17.19
CA PRO A 180 -23.25 -10.56 -18.52
C PRO A 180 -22.35 -9.57 -19.26
N LEU A 181 -21.35 -10.10 -19.96
CA LEU A 181 -20.50 -9.28 -20.82
C LEU A 181 -21.30 -8.76 -22.02
N HIS A 182 -21.20 -7.46 -22.28
CA HIS A 182 -21.84 -6.88 -23.44
C HIS A 182 -21.04 -7.23 -24.72
N ASN A 183 -21.73 -7.54 -25.81
CA ASN A 183 -21.11 -7.98 -27.09
C ASN A 183 -20.23 -6.94 -27.79
N ARG A 184 -20.29 -5.68 -27.37
CA ARG A 184 -19.43 -4.56 -27.82
C ARG A 184 -18.46 -4.09 -26.76
N ASP A 185 -18.19 -4.90 -25.75
CA ASP A 185 -17.24 -4.56 -24.71
C ASP A 185 -15.82 -4.92 -25.13
N PHE A 186 -14.92 -3.98 -25.04
CA PHE A 186 -13.50 -4.10 -25.36
C PHE A 186 -12.65 -3.46 -24.25
N HIS A 187 -13.12 -3.49 -22.98
CA HIS A 187 -12.43 -2.86 -21.86
C HIS A 187 -10.94 -3.25 -21.70
N PRO A 188 -10.45 -4.46 -22.09
CA PRO A 188 -9.02 -4.74 -22.03
C PRO A 188 -8.20 -3.80 -22.90
N CYS A 189 -8.74 -3.27 -24.00
CA CYS A 189 -8.02 -2.34 -24.90
C CYS A 189 -7.78 -0.96 -24.24
N SER A 190 -8.52 -0.61 -23.20
CA SER A 190 -8.33 0.61 -22.41
C SER A 190 -7.54 0.40 -21.11
N PHE A 191 -7.12 -0.82 -20.83
CA PHE A 191 -6.42 -1.19 -19.62
C PHE A 191 -4.89 -1.17 -19.85
N GLU A 192 -4.34 0.04 -19.93
CA GLU A 192 -2.92 0.29 -20.25
C GLU A 192 -1.95 -0.43 -19.31
N GLN A 193 -2.30 -0.56 -18.03
CA GLN A 193 -1.38 -1.05 -16.99
C GLN A 193 -0.83 -2.45 -17.26
N ILE A 194 -1.65 -3.36 -17.80
CA ILE A 194 -1.22 -4.74 -18.09
C ILE A 194 -0.34 -4.86 -19.35
N TYR A 195 -0.23 -3.81 -20.12
CA TYR A 195 0.63 -3.76 -21.32
C TYR A 195 1.93 -2.97 -21.06
N SER A 196 2.07 -2.38 -19.86
CA SER A 196 3.29 -1.68 -19.45
C SER A 196 4.35 -2.67 -18.97
N GLU A 197 5.62 -2.39 -19.25
CA GLU A 197 6.75 -3.23 -18.82
C GLU A 197 6.79 -3.53 -17.32
N GLN A 198 6.18 -2.66 -16.48
CA GLN A 198 6.22 -2.81 -15.03
C GLN A 198 5.18 -3.78 -14.48
N LEU A 199 4.01 -3.90 -15.13
CA LEU A 199 2.88 -4.66 -14.61
C LEU A 199 2.43 -5.81 -15.52
N ALA A 200 3.02 -5.96 -16.70
CA ALA A 200 2.77 -7.11 -17.56
C ALA A 200 3.12 -8.41 -16.83
N SER A 201 2.18 -9.33 -16.73
CA SER A 201 2.23 -10.56 -15.91
C SER A 201 2.38 -10.32 -14.39
N ALA A 202 2.24 -9.08 -13.92
CA ALA A 202 2.50 -8.71 -12.53
C ALA A 202 1.33 -7.95 -11.87
N TYR A 203 0.19 -7.75 -12.55
CA TYR A 203 -0.93 -6.99 -12.01
C TYR A 203 -1.52 -7.62 -10.72
N TYR A 204 -1.41 -8.94 -10.55
CA TYR A 204 -1.79 -9.64 -9.33
C TYR A 204 -1.09 -9.10 -8.08
N SER A 205 0.07 -8.45 -8.24
CA SER A 205 0.91 -7.90 -7.16
C SER A 205 0.14 -6.96 -6.23
N HIS A 206 -0.84 -6.23 -6.73
CA HIS A 206 -1.67 -5.34 -5.93
C HIS A 206 -2.44 -6.09 -4.83
N LYS A 207 -3.15 -7.16 -5.18
CA LYS A 207 -3.90 -7.96 -4.20
C LYS A 207 -3.00 -8.87 -3.37
N TRP A 208 -1.92 -9.35 -3.96
CA TRP A 208 -0.90 -10.10 -3.25
C TRP A 208 -0.27 -9.26 -2.12
N SER A 209 0.16 -8.04 -2.43
CA SER A 209 0.75 -7.13 -1.45
C SER A 209 -0.22 -6.76 -0.31
N GLU A 210 -1.50 -6.54 -0.63
CA GLU A 210 -2.53 -6.28 0.39
C GLU A 210 -2.69 -7.47 1.34
N MET A 211 -2.74 -8.69 0.80
CA MET A 211 -2.85 -9.92 1.59
C MET A 211 -1.65 -10.11 2.52
N ILE A 212 -0.43 -9.97 1.99
CA ILE A 212 0.81 -10.10 2.78
C ILE A 212 0.86 -9.04 3.87
N ALA A 213 0.55 -7.79 3.53
CA ALA A 213 0.53 -6.68 4.48
C ALA A 213 -0.48 -6.89 5.63
N CYS A 214 -1.65 -7.41 5.30
CA CYS A 214 -2.68 -7.75 6.27
C CYS A 214 -2.18 -8.82 7.27
N ASP A 215 -1.53 -9.87 6.78
CA ASP A 215 -0.98 -10.94 7.62
C ASP A 215 0.21 -10.44 8.47
N LEU A 216 1.09 -9.60 7.92
CA LEU A 216 2.16 -8.95 8.71
C LEU A 216 1.58 -8.08 9.83
N PHE A 217 0.53 -7.30 9.51
CA PHE A 217 -0.13 -6.45 10.51
C PHE A 217 -0.87 -7.25 11.58
N ASN A 218 -1.35 -8.45 11.24
CA ASN A 218 -2.01 -9.31 12.22
C ASN A 218 -1.09 -9.68 13.40
N ALA A 219 0.24 -9.74 13.20
CA ALA A 219 1.19 -9.90 14.30
C ALA A 219 1.05 -8.80 15.38
N PHE A 220 0.75 -7.58 14.96
CA PHE A 220 0.53 -6.46 15.88
C PHE A 220 -0.82 -6.57 16.60
N LYS A 221 -1.85 -7.07 15.89
CA LYS A 221 -3.15 -7.35 16.53
C LYS A 221 -3.05 -8.45 17.59
N GLU A 222 -2.28 -9.49 17.31
CA GLU A 222 -2.05 -10.63 18.23
C GLU A 222 -1.43 -10.20 19.57
N ILE A 223 -0.53 -9.21 19.57
CA ILE A 223 0.09 -8.70 20.80
C ILE A 223 -0.74 -7.61 21.49
N GLY A 224 -1.78 -7.11 20.82
CA GLY A 224 -2.64 -6.02 21.28
C GLY A 224 -2.11 -4.62 20.96
N LEU A 225 -2.92 -3.84 20.22
CA LEU A 225 -2.54 -2.51 19.73
C LEU A 225 -2.46 -1.41 20.81
N LYS A 226 -2.76 -1.73 22.08
CA LYS A 226 -2.67 -0.78 23.21
C LYS A 226 -1.37 -0.91 24.00
N ASP A 227 -0.64 -2.01 23.86
CA ASP A 227 0.62 -2.28 24.59
C ASP A 227 1.80 -1.63 23.86
N LYS A 228 2.13 -0.41 24.26
CA LYS A 228 3.19 0.39 23.63
C LYS A 228 4.57 -0.29 23.65
N GLU A 229 4.88 -1.05 24.69
CA GLU A 229 6.19 -1.72 24.82
C GLU A 229 6.30 -2.87 23.82
N LYS A 230 5.26 -3.72 23.77
CA LYS A 230 5.22 -4.82 22.79
C LYS A 230 5.17 -4.33 21.37
N ILE A 231 4.35 -3.29 21.08
CA ILE A 231 4.31 -2.65 19.75
C ILE A 231 5.70 -2.13 19.36
N SER A 232 6.39 -1.43 20.27
CA SER A 232 7.74 -0.90 20.02
C SER A 232 8.76 -2.02 19.77
N ALA A 233 8.69 -3.11 20.52
CA ALA A 233 9.57 -4.26 20.33
C ALA A 233 9.31 -4.95 18.98
N LEU A 234 8.04 -5.21 18.64
CA LEU A 234 7.66 -5.82 17.38
C LEU A 234 7.94 -4.90 16.18
N GLY A 235 7.73 -3.58 16.35
CA GLY A 235 8.08 -2.56 15.35
C GLY A 235 9.58 -2.51 15.05
N ARG A 236 10.44 -2.65 16.08
CA ARG A 236 11.90 -2.80 15.88
C ARG A 236 12.21 -4.06 15.09
N ARG A 237 11.60 -5.19 15.44
CA ARG A 237 11.77 -6.45 14.69
C ARG A 237 11.31 -6.30 13.24
N PHE A 238 10.15 -5.70 12.98
CA PHE A 238 9.66 -5.40 11.63
C PHE A 238 10.66 -4.54 10.84
N ARG A 239 11.18 -3.48 11.47
CA ARG A 239 12.20 -2.63 10.85
C ARG A 239 13.44 -3.41 10.47
N GLU A 240 13.93 -4.29 11.33
CA GLU A 240 15.19 -5.02 11.14
C GLU A 240 15.05 -6.19 10.16
N THR A 241 13.89 -6.86 10.14
CA THR A 241 13.66 -7.98 9.23
C THR A 241 13.13 -7.53 7.86
N ILE A 242 12.13 -6.64 7.81
CA ILE A 242 11.45 -6.28 6.56
C ILE A 242 12.09 -5.04 5.93
N LEU A 243 12.15 -3.91 6.67
CA LEU A 243 12.57 -2.64 6.08
C LEU A 243 14.08 -2.56 5.83
N ALA A 244 14.89 -3.06 6.76
CA ALA A 244 16.34 -2.90 6.68
C ALA A 244 16.99 -3.72 5.56
N ARG A 245 16.35 -4.78 5.11
CA ARG A 245 16.94 -5.73 4.14
C ARG A 245 16.82 -5.27 2.69
N GLY A 246 15.83 -4.44 2.33
CA GLY A 246 15.61 -4.02 0.94
C GLY A 246 15.48 -5.23 0.00
N GLY A 247 16.07 -5.16 -1.18
CA GLY A 247 16.09 -6.23 -2.17
C GLY A 247 17.18 -7.29 -1.98
N THR A 248 17.81 -7.39 -0.81
CA THR A 248 18.91 -8.35 -0.57
C THR A 248 18.47 -9.78 -0.34
N ILE A 249 17.25 -9.98 0.10
CA ILE A 249 16.63 -11.27 0.44
C ILE A 249 15.20 -11.24 -0.08
N SER A 250 14.68 -12.38 -0.55
CA SER A 250 13.31 -12.46 -1.05
C SER A 250 12.29 -12.12 0.04
N MET A 251 11.18 -11.47 -0.34
CA MET A 251 10.12 -11.13 0.61
C MET A 251 9.54 -12.38 1.28
N ARG A 252 9.51 -13.51 0.60
CA ARG A 252 9.07 -14.79 1.17
C ARG A 252 9.92 -15.21 2.38
N GLU A 253 11.24 -15.08 2.27
CA GLU A 253 12.18 -15.42 3.35
C GLU A 253 12.07 -14.41 4.50
N LEU A 254 11.98 -13.11 4.19
CA LEU A 254 11.77 -12.06 5.18
C LEU A 254 10.45 -12.23 5.94
N PHE A 255 9.39 -12.61 5.24
CA PHE A 255 8.10 -12.93 5.87
C PHE A 255 8.22 -14.09 6.83
N ARG A 256 8.89 -15.19 6.44
CA ARG A 256 9.13 -16.35 7.30
C ARG A 256 9.98 -16.00 8.52
N GLU A 257 11.00 -15.16 8.33
CA GLU A 257 11.84 -14.66 9.44
C GLU A 257 10.99 -13.86 10.44
N PHE A 258 10.05 -13.04 9.95
CA PHE A 258 9.18 -12.22 10.79
C PHE A 258 8.02 -13.00 11.41
N ARG A 259 7.32 -13.86 10.64
CA ARG A 259 6.10 -14.56 11.07
C ARG A 259 6.33 -16.02 11.50
N SER A 260 7.50 -16.61 11.21
CA SER A 260 7.87 -18.02 11.44
C SER A 260 6.96 -19.03 10.73
N ARG A 261 6.29 -18.61 9.66
CA ARG A 261 5.42 -19.40 8.81
C ARG A 261 5.26 -18.76 7.42
N ASP A 262 4.65 -19.47 6.49
CA ASP A 262 4.23 -18.90 5.21
C ASP A 262 3.03 -17.94 5.38
N PRO A 263 2.82 -17.00 4.43
CA PRO A 263 1.65 -16.13 4.40
C PRO A 263 0.34 -16.90 4.35
N ASN A 264 -0.69 -16.33 4.99
CA ASN A 264 -2.04 -16.87 4.96
C ASN A 264 -3.03 -15.78 4.52
N TYR A 265 -3.94 -16.12 3.61
CA TYR A 265 -4.97 -15.22 3.11
C TYR A 265 -6.16 -15.04 4.07
N GLU A 266 -6.31 -15.89 5.09
CA GLU A 266 -7.46 -15.89 5.98
C GLU A 266 -7.68 -14.54 6.67
N HIS A 267 -6.60 -13.89 7.14
CA HIS A 267 -6.69 -12.57 7.78
C HIS A 267 -7.18 -11.50 6.80
N TYR A 268 -6.80 -11.59 5.54
CA TYR A 268 -7.28 -10.69 4.50
C TYR A 268 -8.77 -10.92 4.21
N VAL A 269 -9.19 -12.16 4.04
CA VAL A 269 -10.61 -12.52 3.84
C VAL A 269 -11.45 -12.09 5.05
N GLN A 270 -10.97 -12.36 6.26
CA GLN A 270 -11.64 -11.90 7.48
C GLN A 270 -11.82 -10.39 7.48
N GLN A 271 -10.79 -9.64 7.10
CA GLN A 271 -10.86 -8.18 7.03
C GLN A 271 -11.89 -7.68 6.02
N LEU A 272 -12.05 -8.36 4.87
CA LEU A 272 -13.04 -8.02 3.85
C LEU A 272 -14.49 -8.34 4.28
N THR A 273 -14.67 -9.32 5.15
CA THR A 273 -16.01 -9.84 5.54
C THR A 273 -16.48 -9.32 6.90
N THR A 274 -15.57 -8.86 7.75
CA THR A 274 -15.91 -8.36 9.09
C THR A 274 -16.42 -6.92 9.00
N LYS A 275 -17.68 -6.71 9.39
CA LYS A 275 -18.21 -5.37 9.66
C LYS A 275 -17.70 -4.90 11.02
N PHE A 276 -17.15 -3.70 11.08
CA PHE A 276 -16.70 -3.07 12.33
C PHE A 276 -17.89 -2.60 13.19
#